data_1c9eccff5c3b2a528197b51419cdb884
#
_entry.id   1c9eccff5c3b2a528197b51419cdb884
#
_cell.length_a   1.000
_cell.length_b   1.000
_cell.length_c   1.000
_cell.angle_alpha   90.00
_cell.angle_beta   90.00
_cell.angle_gamma   90.00
#
_symmetry.space_group_name_H-M   'P 1'
#
loop_
_entity.id
_entity.type
_entity.pdbx_description
1 polymer ?
#
loop_
_entity_poly.entity_id
_entity_poly.type
_entity_poly.pdbx_seq_one_letter_code
_entity_poly.pdbx_strand_id
1 'polypeptide(L)'
;MKSNIGLIGLSVMGVNLALNMADNGYKVSIFNRTTSKVDEVKKNRPHDNFNYCYSLEEMVNSLEKPRKIMMMVKAGEAVDMLIEQIFPLLEKGDILIDGGNSYFKDTIIRQTYLQERGIDYVGAGVSGGEEGARFGPAIMIGANKEVYEKIEKIFSDISAKVNDYPCSALMSTDGAGHYVKMVHNGIEYADMQLISEAYTILKDLGNLTNDEIHEVFSNWNKSELESYLIEITSDIFKVKEDDSYLVDKILDVANQKG
;
A
#
# COMPACT_ATOMS: atom_id res chain seq x y z
N MET A 1 22.18 -16.76 2.30
CA MET A 1 21.51 -16.23 3.52
C MET A 1 20.04 -16.16 3.20
N LYS A 2 19.15 -16.57 4.11
CA LYS A 2 17.69 -16.55 3.91
C LYS A 2 17.16 -15.11 3.91
N SER A 3 16.02 -14.89 3.24
CA SER A 3 15.35 -13.59 3.22
C SER A 3 14.40 -13.44 4.42
N ASN A 4 14.24 -12.20 4.90
CA ASN A 4 13.42 -11.89 6.07
C ASN A 4 11.92 -11.90 5.76
N ILE A 5 11.57 -11.54 4.51
CA ILE A 5 10.19 -11.47 4.03
C ILE A 5 10.12 -11.77 2.53
N GLY A 6 9.02 -12.39 2.10
CA GLY A 6 8.65 -12.54 0.70
C GLY A 6 7.61 -11.50 0.29
N LEU A 7 7.68 -10.99 -0.93
CA LEU A 7 6.66 -10.13 -1.51
C LEU A 7 6.20 -10.68 -2.86
N ILE A 8 4.90 -10.95 -2.97
CA ILE A 8 4.25 -11.46 -4.18
C ILE A 8 3.41 -10.35 -4.80
N GLY A 9 3.61 -10.12 -6.09
CA GLY A 9 2.87 -9.11 -6.85
C GLY A 9 3.67 -7.82 -7.05
N LEU A 10 4.32 -7.75 -8.21
CA LEU A 10 5.19 -6.65 -8.62
C LEU A 10 4.43 -5.61 -9.46
N SER A 11 3.30 -5.15 -8.92
CA SER A 11 2.65 -3.92 -9.37
C SER A 11 3.45 -2.71 -8.87
N VAL A 12 3.05 -1.50 -9.25
CA VAL A 12 3.68 -0.25 -8.79
C VAL A 12 3.81 -0.23 -7.26
N MET A 13 2.73 -0.54 -6.52
CA MET A 13 2.73 -0.59 -5.06
C MET A 13 3.67 -1.67 -4.51
N GLY A 14 3.60 -2.89 -5.07
CA GLY A 14 4.41 -4.01 -4.59
C GLY A 14 5.91 -3.78 -4.78
N VAL A 15 6.33 -3.26 -5.93
CA VAL A 15 7.75 -2.93 -6.18
C VAL A 15 8.23 -1.85 -5.22
N ASN A 16 7.43 -0.80 -4.99
CA ASN A 16 7.81 0.30 -4.09
C ASN A 16 7.90 -0.15 -2.63
N LEU A 17 6.98 -1.00 -2.15
CA LEU A 17 7.07 -1.61 -0.82
C LEU A 17 8.29 -2.51 -0.68
N ALA A 18 8.58 -3.35 -1.69
CA ALA A 18 9.76 -4.20 -1.67
C ALA A 18 11.06 -3.39 -1.59
N LEU A 19 11.16 -2.28 -2.35
CA LEU A 19 12.29 -1.36 -2.30
C LEU A 19 12.39 -0.68 -0.93
N ASN A 20 11.27 -0.21 -0.37
CA ASN A 20 11.25 0.38 0.96
C ASN A 20 11.77 -0.61 2.02
N MET A 21 11.30 -1.86 2.00
CA MET A 21 11.81 -2.91 2.89
C MET A 21 13.33 -3.12 2.68
N ALA A 22 13.77 -3.18 1.43
CA ALA A 22 15.18 -3.43 1.10
C ALA A 22 16.09 -2.26 1.52
N ASP A 23 15.64 -1.00 1.37
CA ASP A 23 16.36 0.18 1.84
C ASP A 23 16.47 0.23 3.37
N ASN A 24 15.47 -0.31 4.08
CA ASN A 24 15.50 -0.48 5.53
C ASN A 24 16.33 -1.70 5.99
N GLY A 25 17.08 -2.31 5.07
CA GLY A 25 18.05 -3.38 5.38
C GLY A 25 17.47 -4.80 5.40
N TYR A 26 16.19 -4.98 5.07
CA TYR A 26 15.60 -6.31 4.99
C TYR A 26 15.97 -7.00 3.68
N LYS A 27 16.31 -8.28 3.75
CA LYS A 27 16.41 -9.13 2.57
C LYS A 27 15.00 -9.54 2.13
N VAL A 28 14.64 -9.21 0.90
CA VAL A 28 13.29 -9.40 0.35
C VAL A 28 13.35 -10.36 -0.82
N SER A 29 12.64 -11.49 -0.72
CA SER A 29 12.40 -12.36 -1.87
C SER A 29 11.19 -11.86 -2.65
N ILE A 30 11.39 -11.49 -3.90
CA ILE A 30 10.33 -10.94 -4.75
C ILE A 30 9.92 -11.95 -5.82
N PHE A 31 8.60 -12.06 -6.01
CA PHE A 31 8.00 -12.95 -6.99
C PHE A 31 6.77 -12.32 -7.66
N ASN A 32 6.58 -12.63 -8.93
CA ASN A 32 5.35 -12.30 -9.66
C ASN A 32 4.96 -13.45 -10.59
N ARG A 33 3.65 -13.74 -10.67
CA ARG A 33 3.13 -14.79 -11.56
C ARG A 33 3.60 -14.63 -13.01
N THR A 34 3.63 -13.42 -13.53
CA THR A 34 4.26 -13.08 -14.81
C THR A 34 5.73 -12.81 -14.54
N THR A 35 6.58 -13.77 -14.78
CA THR A 35 8.01 -13.73 -14.40
C THR A 35 8.82 -12.64 -15.13
N SER A 36 8.39 -12.20 -16.32
CA SER A 36 9.02 -11.06 -17.00
C SER A 36 8.99 -9.76 -16.17
N LYS A 37 8.05 -9.62 -15.22
CA LYS A 37 8.04 -8.49 -14.27
C LYS A 37 9.18 -8.59 -13.25
N VAL A 38 9.62 -9.78 -12.89
CA VAL A 38 10.80 -9.97 -12.05
C VAL A 38 12.05 -9.50 -12.79
N ASP A 39 12.18 -9.87 -14.09
CA ASP A 39 13.28 -9.41 -14.93
C ASP A 39 13.25 -7.89 -15.14
N GLU A 40 12.07 -7.30 -15.31
CA GLU A 40 11.89 -5.85 -15.41
C GLU A 40 12.38 -5.14 -14.15
N VAL A 41 12.02 -5.61 -12.95
CA VAL A 41 12.51 -5.06 -11.68
C VAL A 41 14.01 -5.24 -11.57
N LYS A 42 14.54 -6.42 -11.91
CA LYS A 42 15.97 -6.72 -11.86
C LYS A 42 16.78 -5.80 -12.79
N LYS A 43 16.21 -5.42 -13.93
CA LYS A 43 16.86 -4.54 -14.92
C LYS A 43 16.75 -3.06 -14.56
N ASN A 44 15.55 -2.62 -14.17
CA ASN A 44 15.22 -1.19 -14.07
C ASN A 44 15.30 -0.64 -12.64
N ARG A 45 15.13 -1.50 -11.64
CA ARG A 45 15.11 -1.14 -10.20
C ARG A 45 15.83 -2.21 -9.36
N PRO A 46 17.10 -2.56 -9.68
CA PRO A 46 17.86 -3.56 -8.92
C PRO A 46 18.14 -3.10 -7.51
N HIS A 47 18.22 -4.05 -6.58
CA HIS A 47 18.64 -3.80 -5.21
C HIS A 47 19.43 -5.00 -4.65
N ASP A 48 20.52 -4.74 -3.88
CA ASP A 48 21.41 -5.79 -3.35
C ASP A 48 20.70 -6.69 -2.32
N ASN A 49 19.67 -6.19 -1.67
CA ASN A 49 18.84 -6.95 -0.74
C ASN A 49 17.69 -7.71 -1.41
N PHE A 50 17.56 -7.67 -2.72
CA PHE A 50 16.57 -8.48 -3.44
C PHE A 50 17.08 -9.88 -3.73
N ASN A 51 16.23 -10.87 -3.49
CA ASN A 51 16.32 -12.20 -4.03
C ASN A 51 15.21 -12.39 -5.07
N TYR A 52 15.60 -12.53 -6.33
CA TYR A 52 14.70 -12.62 -7.48
C TYR A 52 14.25 -14.06 -7.66
N CYS A 53 12.96 -14.33 -7.45
CA CYS A 53 12.39 -15.67 -7.52
C CYS A 53 11.48 -15.82 -8.73
N TYR A 54 11.55 -16.98 -9.38
CA TYR A 54 10.80 -17.29 -10.60
C TYR A 54 9.70 -18.34 -10.38
N SER A 55 9.60 -18.88 -9.16
CA SER A 55 8.50 -19.74 -8.74
C SER A 55 8.11 -19.47 -7.28
N LEU A 56 6.88 -19.85 -6.89
CA LEU A 56 6.43 -19.78 -5.49
C LEU A 56 7.28 -20.68 -4.60
N GLU A 57 7.64 -21.86 -5.08
CA GLU A 57 8.48 -22.81 -4.35
C GLU A 57 9.88 -22.23 -4.07
N GLU A 58 10.51 -21.64 -5.09
CA GLU A 58 11.79 -20.96 -4.94
C GLU A 58 11.71 -19.86 -3.89
N MET A 59 10.67 -19.01 -3.97
CA MET A 59 10.46 -17.92 -3.02
C MET A 59 10.27 -18.45 -1.58
N VAL A 60 9.32 -19.37 -1.38
CA VAL A 60 9.03 -19.94 -0.05
C VAL A 60 10.26 -20.60 0.54
N ASN A 61 11.02 -21.36 -0.26
CA ASN A 61 12.27 -22.01 0.17
C ASN A 61 13.39 -21.02 0.48
N SER A 62 13.33 -19.79 -0.03
CA SER A 62 14.34 -18.76 0.23
C SER A 62 14.14 -18.02 1.55
N LEU A 63 13.00 -18.15 2.21
CA LEU A 63 12.64 -17.40 3.42
C LEU A 63 13.15 -18.07 4.71
N GLU A 64 13.43 -17.25 5.72
CA GLU A 64 13.64 -17.72 7.11
C GLU A 64 12.29 -18.10 7.75
N LYS A 65 12.33 -19.06 8.71
CA LYS A 65 11.14 -19.50 9.46
C LYS A 65 11.01 -18.77 10.80
N PRO A 66 9.78 -18.45 11.23
CA PRO A 66 8.53 -18.56 10.49
C PRO A 66 8.53 -17.62 9.29
N ARG A 67 8.08 -18.15 8.15
CA ARG A 67 8.07 -17.39 6.91
C ARG A 67 7.05 -16.26 6.97
N LYS A 68 7.41 -15.10 6.45
CA LYS A 68 6.53 -13.93 6.33
C LYS A 68 6.39 -13.63 4.84
N ILE A 69 5.16 -13.65 4.33
CA ILE A 69 4.91 -13.51 2.89
C ILE A 69 3.80 -12.49 2.69
N MET A 70 4.16 -11.34 2.10
CA MET A 70 3.21 -10.28 1.77
C MET A 70 2.69 -10.42 0.35
N MET A 71 1.39 -10.39 0.21
CA MET A 71 0.67 -10.49 -1.06
C MET A 71 0.17 -9.10 -1.47
N MET A 72 0.66 -8.57 -2.59
CA MET A 72 0.26 -7.31 -3.21
C MET A 72 -0.46 -7.59 -4.53
N VAL A 73 -1.55 -8.34 -4.47
CA VAL A 73 -2.34 -8.79 -5.61
C VAL A 73 -3.72 -8.15 -5.61
N LYS A 74 -4.44 -8.27 -6.72
CA LYS A 74 -5.82 -7.77 -6.82
C LYS A 74 -6.70 -8.47 -5.79
N ALA A 75 -7.53 -7.69 -5.08
CA ALA A 75 -8.50 -8.21 -4.11
C ALA A 75 -9.52 -9.19 -4.74
N GLY A 76 -10.13 -10.03 -3.92
CA GLY A 76 -11.11 -11.03 -4.34
C GLY A 76 -10.47 -12.35 -4.75
N GLU A 77 -10.98 -12.99 -5.79
CA GLU A 77 -10.61 -14.33 -6.25
C GLU A 77 -9.09 -14.51 -6.48
N ALA A 78 -8.38 -13.48 -6.89
CA ALA A 78 -6.94 -13.56 -7.09
C ALA A 78 -6.17 -13.86 -5.80
N VAL A 79 -6.66 -13.39 -4.64
CA VAL A 79 -6.10 -13.72 -3.33
C VAL A 79 -6.38 -15.18 -2.99
N ASP A 80 -7.60 -15.65 -3.23
CA ASP A 80 -7.99 -17.04 -2.95
C ASP A 80 -7.18 -18.02 -3.79
N MET A 81 -7.05 -17.76 -5.10
CA MET A 81 -6.22 -18.56 -6.01
C MET A 81 -4.74 -18.59 -5.58
N LEU A 82 -4.21 -17.48 -5.08
CA LEU A 82 -2.82 -17.44 -4.61
C LEU A 82 -2.66 -18.22 -3.31
N ILE A 83 -3.62 -18.13 -2.38
CA ILE A 83 -3.63 -18.91 -1.15
C ILE A 83 -3.63 -20.41 -1.47
N GLU A 84 -4.48 -20.87 -2.39
CA GLU A 84 -4.52 -22.28 -2.81
C GLU A 84 -3.19 -22.78 -3.37
N GLN A 85 -2.51 -21.94 -4.15
CA GLN A 85 -1.23 -22.30 -4.78
C GLN A 85 -0.07 -22.33 -3.77
N ILE A 86 -0.04 -21.39 -2.81
CA ILE A 86 1.08 -21.29 -1.89
C ILE A 86 0.90 -22.17 -0.65
N PHE A 87 -0.32 -22.45 -0.24
CA PHE A 87 -0.63 -23.22 0.98
C PHE A 87 0.12 -24.56 1.08
N PRO A 88 0.21 -25.40 0.00
CA PRO A 88 0.96 -26.66 0.07
C PRO A 88 2.46 -26.51 0.35
N LEU A 89 3.01 -25.31 0.20
CA LEU A 89 4.43 -25.00 0.41
C LEU A 89 4.72 -24.43 1.81
N LEU A 90 3.66 -24.11 2.57
CA LEU A 90 3.77 -23.50 3.89
C LEU A 90 3.84 -24.53 5.00
N GLU A 91 4.38 -24.10 6.14
CA GLU A 91 4.45 -24.87 7.35
C GLU A 91 3.73 -24.15 8.50
N LYS A 92 3.36 -24.90 9.53
CA LYS A 92 2.70 -24.36 10.72
C LYS A 92 3.51 -23.20 11.32
N GLY A 93 2.85 -22.08 11.55
CA GLY A 93 3.42 -20.85 12.10
C GLY A 93 3.96 -19.88 11.06
N ASP A 94 3.90 -20.23 9.74
CA ASP A 94 4.15 -19.28 8.66
C ASP A 94 3.03 -18.24 8.60
N ILE A 95 3.35 -17.03 8.12
CA ILE A 95 2.45 -15.87 8.13
C ILE A 95 2.23 -15.40 6.69
N LEU A 96 0.97 -15.42 6.24
CA LEU A 96 0.52 -14.74 5.03
C LEU A 96 -0.04 -13.37 5.37
N ILE A 97 0.40 -12.35 4.66
CA ILE A 97 0.00 -10.95 4.88
C ILE A 97 -0.67 -10.45 3.60
N ASP A 98 -1.96 -10.19 3.65
CA ASP A 98 -2.71 -9.60 2.56
C ASP A 98 -2.61 -8.07 2.66
N GLY A 99 -1.77 -7.48 1.79
CA GLY A 99 -1.56 -6.04 1.69
C GLY A 99 -2.40 -5.38 0.59
N GLY A 100 -3.31 -6.12 -0.06
CA GLY A 100 -4.25 -5.59 -1.03
C GLY A 100 -5.42 -4.82 -0.39
N ASN A 101 -6.28 -4.25 -1.23
CA ASN A 101 -7.53 -3.62 -0.77
C ASN A 101 -8.65 -4.66 -0.63
N SER A 102 -8.40 -5.72 0.13
CA SER A 102 -9.36 -6.80 0.31
C SER A 102 -10.57 -6.36 1.15
N TYR A 103 -11.73 -6.91 0.84
CA TYR A 103 -12.91 -6.72 1.64
C TYR A 103 -12.74 -7.41 3.00
N PHE A 104 -12.96 -6.69 4.09
CA PHE A 104 -12.64 -7.17 5.44
C PHE A 104 -13.36 -8.48 5.82
N LYS A 105 -14.57 -8.74 5.27
CA LYS A 105 -15.29 -9.99 5.53
C LYS A 105 -14.62 -11.19 4.85
N ASP A 106 -14.07 -11.01 3.64
CA ASP A 106 -13.30 -12.06 2.98
C ASP A 106 -12.01 -12.35 3.76
N THR A 107 -11.39 -11.30 4.32
CA THR A 107 -10.22 -11.44 5.19
C THR A 107 -10.52 -12.30 6.40
N ILE A 108 -11.67 -12.11 7.06
CA ILE A 108 -12.12 -12.91 8.20
C ILE A 108 -12.28 -14.39 7.79
N ILE A 109 -12.90 -14.65 6.64
CA ILE A 109 -13.10 -16.02 6.11
C ILE A 109 -11.75 -16.69 5.85
N ARG A 110 -10.83 -16.00 5.16
CA ARG A 110 -9.48 -16.49 4.84
C ARG A 110 -8.68 -16.77 6.10
N GLN A 111 -8.75 -15.88 7.07
CA GLN A 111 -8.05 -16.00 8.35
C GLN A 111 -8.55 -17.24 9.11
N THR A 112 -9.85 -17.44 9.24
CA THR A 112 -10.43 -18.62 9.89
C THR A 112 -9.96 -19.90 9.19
N TYR A 113 -10.08 -19.96 7.86
CA TYR A 113 -9.67 -21.10 7.05
C TYR A 113 -8.20 -21.49 7.24
N LEU A 114 -7.30 -20.51 7.25
CA LEU A 114 -5.85 -20.75 7.36
C LEU A 114 -5.43 -21.05 8.80
N GLN A 115 -6.04 -20.38 9.79
CA GLN A 115 -5.74 -20.59 11.20
C GLN A 115 -6.08 -22.02 11.67
N GLU A 116 -7.19 -22.61 11.20
CA GLU A 116 -7.52 -24.01 11.44
C GLU A 116 -6.45 -24.99 10.92
N ARG A 117 -5.63 -24.53 9.99
CA ARG A 117 -4.53 -25.29 9.34
C ARG A 117 -3.15 -24.88 9.83
N GLY A 118 -3.10 -24.03 10.86
CA GLY A 118 -1.89 -23.64 11.53
C GLY A 118 -1.08 -22.56 10.80
N ILE A 119 -1.66 -21.88 9.80
CA ILE A 119 -1.07 -20.74 9.10
C ILE A 119 -1.71 -19.47 9.63
N ASP A 120 -0.87 -18.51 10.01
CA ASP A 120 -1.31 -17.19 10.43
C ASP A 120 -1.66 -16.32 9.21
N TYR A 121 -2.79 -15.60 9.27
CA TYR A 121 -3.20 -14.69 8.19
C TYR A 121 -3.45 -13.29 8.75
N VAL A 122 -2.89 -12.29 8.08
CA VAL A 122 -2.92 -10.88 8.47
C VAL A 122 -3.54 -10.05 7.36
N GLY A 123 -4.58 -9.30 7.67
CA GLY A 123 -5.09 -8.26 6.78
C GLY A 123 -4.38 -6.94 7.08
N ALA A 124 -3.62 -6.42 6.12
CA ALA A 124 -2.84 -5.19 6.26
C ALA A 124 -3.32 -4.13 5.27
N GLY A 125 -4.09 -3.15 5.72
CA GLY A 125 -4.44 -1.98 4.92
C GLY A 125 -3.22 -1.08 4.74
N VAL A 126 -2.82 -0.85 3.49
CA VAL A 126 -1.67 0.00 3.15
C VAL A 126 -2.17 1.28 2.48
N SER A 127 -1.78 2.44 2.99
CA SER A 127 -2.15 3.76 2.48
C SER A 127 -0.93 4.62 2.17
N GLY A 128 -1.05 5.51 1.17
CA GLY A 128 0.01 6.46 0.78
C GLY A 128 0.31 6.46 -0.72
N GLY A 129 -0.41 5.69 -1.52
CA GLY A 129 -0.18 5.59 -2.96
C GLY A 129 1.23 5.11 -3.32
N GLU A 130 1.70 5.46 -4.50
CA GLU A 130 3.02 5.04 -5.00
C GLU A 130 4.16 5.59 -4.15
N GLU A 131 4.10 6.88 -3.85
CA GLU A 131 5.12 7.59 -3.09
C GLU A 131 5.15 7.11 -1.63
N GLY A 132 3.99 6.99 -0.99
CA GLY A 132 3.89 6.45 0.36
C GLY A 132 4.43 5.02 0.45
N ALA A 133 4.08 4.14 -0.49
CA ALA A 133 4.63 2.78 -0.52
C ALA A 133 6.16 2.78 -0.58
N ARG A 134 6.74 3.75 -1.29
CA ARG A 134 8.20 3.86 -1.48
C ARG A 134 8.92 4.47 -0.27
N PHE A 135 8.34 5.47 0.37
CA PHE A 135 9.04 6.30 1.34
C PHE A 135 8.43 6.30 2.74
N GLY A 136 7.28 5.70 2.93
CA GLY A 136 6.62 5.57 4.22
C GLY A 136 5.09 5.50 4.09
N PRO A 137 4.51 4.32 3.99
CA PRO A 137 3.06 4.14 4.03
C PRO A 137 2.51 4.25 5.44
N ALA A 138 1.22 4.53 5.56
CA ALA A 138 0.46 4.20 6.76
C ALA A 138 -0.05 2.76 6.64
N ILE A 139 0.11 1.95 7.72
CA ILE A 139 -0.22 0.52 7.69
C ILE A 139 -1.15 0.16 8.87
N MET A 140 -2.36 -0.28 8.53
CA MET A 140 -3.39 -0.72 9.46
C MET A 140 -3.38 -2.24 9.54
N ILE A 141 -2.99 -2.81 10.67
CA ILE A 141 -2.76 -4.27 10.81
C ILE A 141 -3.90 -4.93 11.59
N GLY A 142 -4.51 -5.96 10.99
CA GLY A 142 -5.47 -6.84 11.65
C GLY A 142 -4.84 -8.21 11.91
N ALA A 143 -4.51 -8.50 13.18
CA ALA A 143 -3.87 -9.75 13.58
C ALA A 143 -4.06 -10.03 15.06
N ASN A 144 -3.84 -11.27 15.47
CA ASN A 144 -3.64 -11.57 16.89
C ASN A 144 -2.31 -10.96 17.37
N LYS A 145 -2.25 -10.57 18.65
CA LYS A 145 -1.08 -9.88 19.23
C LYS A 145 0.22 -10.66 19.02
N GLU A 146 0.21 -11.96 19.23
CA GLU A 146 1.40 -12.82 19.06
C GLU A 146 1.92 -12.86 17.62
N VAL A 147 1.02 -12.75 16.64
CA VAL A 147 1.37 -12.68 15.20
C VAL A 147 1.90 -11.28 14.88
N TYR A 148 1.25 -10.24 15.41
CA TYR A 148 1.69 -8.86 15.24
C TYR A 148 3.12 -8.64 15.72
N GLU A 149 3.49 -9.14 16.90
CA GLU A 149 4.84 -9.02 17.47
C GLU A 149 5.94 -9.59 16.55
N LYS A 150 5.61 -10.57 15.67
CA LYS A 150 6.54 -11.15 14.71
C LYS A 150 6.79 -10.27 13.47
N ILE A 151 5.86 -9.36 13.17
CA ILE A 151 5.89 -8.52 11.95
C ILE A 151 6.01 -7.02 12.27
N GLU A 152 5.71 -6.59 13.50
CA GLU A 152 5.68 -5.20 13.94
C GLU A 152 6.92 -4.43 13.52
N LYS A 153 8.11 -5.00 13.78
CA LYS A 153 9.36 -4.30 13.48
C LYS A 153 9.49 -3.96 11.99
N ILE A 154 9.18 -4.90 11.09
CA ILE A 154 9.27 -4.66 9.65
C ILE A 154 8.32 -3.52 9.26
N PHE A 155 7.07 -3.56 9.71
CA PHE A 155 6.07 -2.56 9.34
C PHE A 155 6.32 -1.20 9.99
N SER A 156 6.82 -1.18 11.21
CA SER A 156 7.21 0.08 11.87
C SER A 156 8.40 0.75 11.18
N ASP A 157 9.38 -0.03 10.74
CA ASP A 157 10.58 0.51 10.08
C ASP A 157 10.23 1.15 8.72
N ILE A 158 9.35 0.51 7.93
CA ILE A 158 8.99 0.96 6.58
C ILE A 158 7.87 2.01 6.53
N SER A 159 7.14 2.23 7.63
CA SER A 159 6.04 3.20 7.66
C SER A 159 6.51 4.64 7.80
N ALA A 160 5.66 5.58 7.40
CA ALA A 160 5.84 7.00 7.71
C ALA A 160 5.96 7.20 9.22
N LYS A 161 6.61 8.28 9.63
CA LYS A 161 6.75 8.64 11.05
C LYS A 161 6.29 10.07 11.29
N VAL A 162 5.50 10.26 12.33
CA VAL A 162 5.08 11.57 12.82
C VAL A 162 5.58 11.72 14.24
N ASN A 163 6.43 12.71 14.49
CA ASN A 163 7.09 12.91 15.80
C ASN A 163 7.76 11.61 16.31
N ASP A 164 8.48 10.92 15.42
CA ASP A 164 9.17 9.64 15.66
C ASP A 164 8.24 8.42 15.87
N TYR A 165 6.94 8.59 15.92
CA TYR A 165 5.98 7.49 16.01
C TYR A 165 5.67 6.91 14.63
N PRO A 166 5.78 5.58 14.44
CA PRO A 166 5.47 4.96 13.17
C PRO A 166 3.96 5.01 12.88
N CYS A 167 3.61 5.33 11.64
CA CYS A 167 2.24 5.25 11.14
C CYS A 167 1.83 3.80 10.82
N SER A 168 2.17 2.88 11.70
CA SER A 168 1.83 1.46 11.63
C SER A 168 1.37 0.98 13.00
N ALA A 169 0.20 0.35 13.06
CA ALA A 169 -0.32 -0.13 14.33
C ALA A 169 -1.24 -1.33 14.17
N LEU A 170 -1.32 -2.13 15.25
CA LEU A 170 -2.34 -3.16 15.39
C LEU A 170 -3.70 -2.50 15.64
N MET A 171 -4.64 -2.67 14.69
CA MET A 171 -5.99 -2.12 14.82
C MET A 171 -6.86 -2.97 15.75
N SER A 172 -6.88 -4.27 15.51
CA SER A 172 -7.51 -5.33 16.31
C SER A 172 -7.22 -6.68 15.66
N THR A 173 -7.93 -7.71 16.07
CA THR A 173 -7.91 -9.03 15.43
C THR A 173 -8.65 -9.06 14.09
N ASP A 174 -8.64 -10.18 13.42
CA ASP A 174 -9.42 -10.53 12.25
C ASP A 174 -9.25 -9.54 11.07
N GLY A 175 -10.32 -9.17 10.40
CA GLY A 175 -10.33 -8.24 9.28
C GLY A 175 -10.15 -6.76 9.64
N ALA A 176 -9.77 -6.42 10.89
CA ALA A 176 -9.75 -5.03 11.38
C ALA A 176 -8.85 -4.11 10.57
N GLY A 177 -7.69 -4.58 10.10
CA GLY A 177 -6.80 -3.77 9.26
C GLY A 177 -7.47 -3.32 7.96
N HIS A 178 -8.10 -4.23 7.24
CA HIS A 178 -8.84 -3.90 6.02
C HIS A 178 -10.12 -3.11 6.29
N TYR A 179 -10.79 -3.35 7.43
CA TYR A 179 -11.95 -2.55 7.82
C TYR A 179 -11.57 -1.08 8.05
N VAL A 180 -10.51 -0.82 8.82
CA VAL A 180 -10.03 0.54 9.08
C VAL A 180 -9.57 1.21 7.77
N LYS A 181 -8.87 0.47 6.89
CA LYS A 181 -8.48 0.99 5.58
C LYS A 181 -9.69 1.33 4.70
N MET A 182 -10.75 0.53 4.73
CA MET A 182 -11.99 0.81 4.01
C MET A 182 -12.66 2.10 4.52
N VAL A 183 -12.73 2.28 5.84
CA VAL A 183 -13.27 3.50 6.45
C VAL A 183 -12.41 4.71 6.09
N HIS A 184 -11.09 4.59 6.22
CA HIS A 184 -10.14 5.62 5.79
C HIS A 184 -10.38 6.05 4.34
N ASN A 185 -10.45 5.10 3.41
CA ASN A 185 -10.70 5.41 2.02
C ASN A 185 -12.06 6.09 1.80
N GLY A 186 -13.11 5.66 2.50
CA GLY A 186 -14.42 6.29 2.41
C GLY A 186 -14.40 7.77 2.80
N ILE A 187 -13.67 8.12 3.86
CA ILE A 187 -13.49 9.51 4.31
C ILE A 187 -12.63 10.28 3.31
N GLU A 188 -11.46 9.75 2.93
CA GLU A 188 -10.53 10.39 1.99
C GLU A 188 -11.19 10.72 0.64
N TYR A 189 -12.01 9.80 0.10
CA TYR A 189 -12.74 10.06 -1.15
C TYR A 189 -13.81 11.14 -0.99
N ALA A 190 -14.46 11.23 0.18
CA ALA A 190 -15.40 12.32 0.47
C ALA A 190 -14.67 13.67 0.54
N ASP A 191 -13.52 13.74 1.19
CA ASP A 191 -12.70 14.96 1.27
C ASP A 191 -12.23 15.39 -0.14
N MET A 192 -11.75 14.45 -0.96
CA MET A 192 -11.36 14.75 -2.34
C MET A 192 -12.54 15.25 -3.18
N GLN A 193 -13.74 14.71 -2.97
CA GLN A 193 -14.93 15.18 -3.65
C GLN A 193 -15.28 16.63 -3.25
N LEU A 194 -15.23 16.95 -1.96
CA LEU A 194 -15.46 18.30 -1.46
C LEU A 194 -14.44 19.32 -2.01
N ILE A 195 -13.17 18.91 -2.10
CA ILE A 195 -12.11 19.72 -2.73
C ILE A 195 -12.43 19.98 -4.20
N SER A 196 -12.86 18.95 -4.94
CA SER A 196 -13.24 19.07 -6.35
C SER A 196 -14.44 19.97 -6.55
N GLU A 197 -15.43 19.90 -5.69
CA GLU A 197 -16.61 20.80 -5.71
C GLU A 197 -16.20 22.25 -5.40
N ALA A 198 -15.34 22.45 -4.40
CA ALA A 198 -14.80 23.78 -4.09
C ALA A 198 -14.03 24.36 -5.29
N TYR A 199 -13.18 23.54 -5.94
CA TYR A 199 -12.50 23.93 -7.17
C TYR A 199 -13.49 24.37 -8.26
N THR A 200 -14.54 23.60 -8.52
CA THR A 200 -15.56 23.93 -9.52
C THR A 200 -16.22 25.27 -9.20
N ILE A 201 -16.55 25.53 -7.93
CA ILE A 201 -17.13 26.82 -7.52
C ILE A 201 -16.16 27.97 -7.77
N LEU A 202 -14.90 27.82 -7.39
CA LEU A 202 -13.88 28.85 -7.59
C LEU A 202 -13.64 29.13 -9.09
N LYS A 203 -13.55 28.07 -9.90
CA LYS A 203 -13.26 28.15 -11.34
C LYS A 203 -14.47 28.71 -12.12
N ASP A 204 -15.64 28.09 -11.97
CA ASP A 204 -16.79 28.33 -12.87
C ASP A 204 -17.67 29.49 -12.38
N LEU A 205 -17.86 29.66 -11.08
CA LEU A 205 -18.65 30.74 -10.53
C LEU A 205 -17.82 31.95 -10.14
N GLY A 206 -16.65 31.71 -9.55
CA GLY A 206 -15.71 32.74 -9.15
C GLY A 206 -14.90 33.31 -10.32
N ASN A 207 -14.82 32.57 -11.45
CA ASN A 207 -13.97 32.88 -12.61
C ASN A 207 -12.50 33.10 -12.24
N LEU A 208 -12.00 32.40 -11.20
CA LEU A 208 -10.64 32.50 -10.77
C LEU A 208 -9.69 31.81 -11.75
N THR A 209 -8.52 32.40 -11.94
CA THR A 209 -7.40 31.79 -12.64
C THR A 209 -6.75 30.69 -11.79
N ASN A 210 -5.95 29.82 -12.40
CA ASN A 210 -5.24 28.76 -11.66
C ASN A 210 -4.28 29.35 -10.60
N ASP A 211 -3.64 30.50 -10.87
CA ASP A 211 -2.79 31.18 -9.89
C ASP A 211 -3.60 31.67 -8.67
N GLU A 212 -4.78 32.26 -8.89
CA GLU A 212 -5.67 32.71 -7.81
C GLU A 212 -6.22 31.50 -7.01
N ILE A 213 -6.58 30.41 -7.68
CA ILE A 213 -7.02 29.16 -7.01
C ILE A 213 -5.86 28.59 -6.16
N HIS A 214 -4.62 28.59 -6.68
CA HIS A 214 -3.45 28.24 -5.89
C HIS A 214 -3.36 29.06 -4.60
N GLU A 215 -3.51 30.40 -4.69
CA GLU A 215 -3.46 31.28 -3.52
C GLU A 215 -4.56 30.97 -2.50
N VAL A 216 -5.78 30.66 -2.96
CA VAL A 216 -6.90 30.25 -2.09
C VAL A 216 -6.54 29.00 -1.30
N PHE A 217 -6.14 27.91 -1.98
CA PHE A 217 -5.75 26.66 -1.32
C PHE A 217 -4.51 26.83 -0.43
N SER A 218 -3.52 27.62 -0.85
CA SER A 218 -2.35 27.96 -0.02
C SER A 218 -2.74 28.67 1.27
N ASN A 219 -3.73 29.54 1.23
CA ASN A 219 -4.21 30.25 2.42
C ASN A 219 -5.04 29.31 3.31
N TRP A 220 -5.85 28.42 2.73
CA TRP A 220 -6.56 27.40 3.49
C TRP A 220 -5.61 26.44 4.20
N ASN A 221 -4.48 26.09 3.57
CA ASN A 221 -3.46 25.22 4.19
C ASN A 221 -2.69 25.90 5.33
N LYS A 222 -2.87 27.20 5.57
CA LYS A 222 -2.34 27.93 6.73
C LYS A 222 -3.37 28.16 7.81
N SER A 223 -4.53 27.54 7.72
CA SER A 223 -5.68 27.74 8.60
C SER A 223 -6.12 26.41 9.22
N GLU A 224 -7.33 26.35 9.73
CA GLU A 224 -7.96 25.14 10.27
C GLU A 224 -8.16 24.01 9.25
N LEU A 225 -8.00 24.31 7.95
CA LEU A 225 -8.05 23.32 6.88
C LEU A 225 -6.65 22.75 6.50
N GLU A 226 -5.62 23.05 7.29
CA GLU A 226 -4.27 22.52 7.08
C GLU A 226 -4.30 20.99 6.98
N SER A 227 -3.90 20.47 5.81
CA SER A 227 -3.87 19.03 5.55
C SER A 227 -3.05 18.71 4.32
N TYR A 228 -2.59 17.46 4.24
CA TYR A 228 -1.88 16.96 3.06
C TYR A 228 -2.69 17.13 1.76
N LEU A 229 -4.00 16.86 1.78
CA LEU A 229 -4.84 17.00 0.58
C LEU A 229 -4.96 18.46 0.13
N ILE A 230 -5.08 19.41 1.03
CA ILE A 230 -5.12 20.83 0.70
C ILE A 230 -3.76 21.31 0.19
N GLU A 231 -2.65 20.85 0.80
CA GLU A 231 -1.30 21.16 0.36
C GLU A 231 -1.05 20.73 -1.09
N ILE A 232 -1.25 19.44 -1.38
CA ILE A 232 -1.03 18.92 -2.75
C ILE A 232 -1.99 19.53 -3.77
N THR A 233 -3.22 19.87 -3.36
CA THR A 233 -4.17 20.57 -4.23
C THR A 233 -3.64 21.95 -4.60
N SER A 234 -3.11 22.70 -3.64
CA SER A 234 -2.45 23.98 -3.92
C SER A 234 -1.31 23.83 -4.93
N ASP A 235 -0.47 22.79 -4.77
CA ASP A 235 0.69 22.58 -5.64
C ASP A 235 0.30 22.16 -7.07
N ILE A 236 -0.79 21.40 -7.24
CA ILE A 236 -1.30 21.02 -8.56
C ILE A 236 -1.53 22.24 -9.45
N PHE A 237 -2.04 23.33 -8.91
CA PHE A 237 -2.32 24.56 -9.66
C PHE A 237 -1.09 25.36 -10.08
N LYS A 238 0.11 25.02 -9.60
CA LYS A 238 1.39 25.63 -10.03
C LYS A 238 2.06 24.89 -11.18
N VAL A 239 1.72 23.61 -11.37
CA VAL A 239 2.45 22.76 -12.33
C VAL A 239 2.11 23.19 -13.75
N LYS A 240 3.15 23.56 -14.52
CA LYS A 240 3.05 23.93 -15.93
C LYS A 240 3.86 22.98 -16.80
N GLU A 241 3.34 22.77 -18.01
CA GLU A 241 4.01 22.07 -19.09
C GLU A 241 3.82 22.92 -20.36
N ASP A 242 4.90 23.31 -21.02
CA ASP A 242 4.88 24.15 -22.23
C ASP A 242 4.00 25.41 -22.10
N ASP A 243 4.22 26.21 -21.05
CA ASP A 243 3.49 27.46 -20.76
C ASP A 243 1.98 27.32 -20.44
N SER A 244 1.46 26.10 -20.36
CA SER A 244 0.07 25.81 -19.94
C SER A 244 0.02 25.03 -18.63
N TYR A 245 -1.02 25.26 -17.83
CA TYR A 245 -1.19 24.51 -16.58
C TYR A 245 -1.51 23.05 -16.88
N LEU A 246 -0.81 22.13 -16.19
CA LEU A 246 -1.02 20.72 -16.36
C LEU A 246 -2.44 20.28 -15.97
N VAL A 247 -3.01 20.91 -14.95
CA VAL A 247 -4.38 20.65 -14.48
C VAL A 247 -5.42 20.83 -15.59
N ASP A 248 -5.23 21.80 -16.48
CA ASP A 248 -6.15 22.07 -17.60
C ASP A 248 -6.05 21.01 -18.73
N LYS A 249 -5.03 20.14 -18.70
CA LYS A 249 -4.78 19.04 -19.64
C LYS A 249 -5.25 17.67 -19.12
N ILE A 250 -5.69 17.58 -17.87
CA ILE A 250 -6.12 16.32 -17.26
C ILE A 250 -7.44 15.88 -17.89
N LEU A 251 -7.47 14.62 -18.37
CA LEU A 251 -8.69 14.01 -18.86
C LEU A 251 -9.62 13.72 -17.68
N ASP A 252 -10.90 14.09 -17.85
CA ASP A 252 -11.95 13.77 -16.86
C ASP A 252 -12.35 12.28 -16.95
N VAL A 253 -11.41 11.42 -16.57
CA VAL A 253 -11.57 9.96 -16.57
C VAL A 253 -10.99 9.39 -15.29
N ALA A 254 -11.78 8.61 -14.58
CA ALA A 254 -11.34 7.89 -13.40
C ALA A 254 -11.44 6.37 -13.59
N ASN A 255 -10.46 5.63 -13.06
CA ASN A 255 -10.47 4.17 -13.05
C ASN A 255 -10.62 3.65 -11.62
N GLN A 256 -11.44 2.60 -11.48
CA GLN A 256 -11.58 1.91 -10.21
C GLN A 256 -10.36 1.01 -9.95
N LYS A 257 -9.78 1.10 -8.76
CA LYS A 257 -8.72 0.21 -8.27
C LYS A 257 -9.25 -0.60 -7.08
N GLY A 258 -9.54 -1.84 -7.31
CA GLY A 258 -10.02 -2.77 -6.27
C GLY A 258 -11.52 -2.89 -6.19
#